data_6a5a29a102150938337231c0d9e3a51f
#
_entry.id   6a5a29a102150938337231c0d9e3a51f
#
_cell.length_a   1.000
_cell.length_b   1.000
_cell.length_c   1.000
_cell.angle_alpha   90.00
_cell.angle_beta   90.00
_cell.angle_gamma   90.00
#
_symmetry.space_group_name_H-M   'P 1'
#
loop_
_entity.id
_entity.type
_entity.pdbx_description
1 polymer ?
#
loop_
_entity_poly.entity_id
_entity_poly.type
_entity_poly.pdbx_seq_one_letter_code
_entity_poly.pdbx_strand_id
1 'polypeptide(L)'
;SYDDKKLGREKPLEKGGPDPEKDDVVMLVRDRVSRIYFNKHFFDYPVTMNKNTIQSMGFATTMKAGFSYLGSCISKKPETNLENFYINRFGKVLYGMFFEGYTEKLWGRHPSEISADWGAQRVKGLSIRAVLKDMISKRSGKKNNENAETSLIEQFWYPKYGPGQLWELVGHKAEEKGCHILY
;
A
#
# COMPACT_ATOMS: atom_id res chain seq x y z
N SER A 1 1.62 -10.34 -12.01
CA SER A 1 2.26 -11.58 -12.39
C SER A 1 3.33 -11.89 -11.37
N TYR A 2 3.13 -12.95 -10.64
CA TYR A 2 4.21 -13.58 -9.89
C TYR A 2 5.27 -13.93 -10.91
N ASP A 3 6.53 -13.64 -10.61
CA ASP A 3 7.63 -13.85 -11.55
C ASP A 3 7.92 -15.37 -11.65
N ASP A 4 7.04 -16.09 -12.33
CA ASP A 4 7.15 -17.53 -12.57
C ASP A 4 8.41 -17.90 -13.35
N LYS A 5 9.09 -16.90 -13.96
CA LYS A 5 10.41 -17.05 -14.58
C LYS A 5 11.46 -17.54 -13.60
N LYS A 6 11.41 -17.05 -12.35
CA LYS A 6 12.35 -17.49 -11.29
C LYS A 6 12.09 -18.93 -10.83
N LEU A 7 10.87 -19.43 -11.02
CA LEU A 7 10.51 -20.80 -10.65
C LEU A 7 10.54 -21.77 -11.83
N GLY A 8 10.90 -21.32 -13.03
CA GLY A 8 10.95 -22.15 -14.24
C GLY A 8 9.58 -22.68 -14.68
N ARG A 9 8.49 -22.04 -14.25
CA ARG A 9 7.11 -22.46 -14.53
C ARG A 9 6.38 -21.37 -15.30
N GLU A 10 6.82 -21.10 -16.53
CA GLU A 10 6.01 -20.28 -17.42
C GLU A 10 4.80 -21.10 -17.89
N LYS A 11 3.65 -20.90 -17.30
CA LYS A 11 2.39 -21.22 -17.95
C LYS A 11 1.86 -19.94 -18.59
N PRO A 12 1.75 -19.88 -19.92
CA PRO A 12 1.06 -18.77 -20.57
C PRO A 12 -0.38 -18.73 -20.03
N LEU A 13 -0.84 -17.56 -19.64
CA LEU A 13 -2.25 -17.33 -19.37
C LEU A 13 -2.98 -17.64 -20.71
N GLU A 14 -3.89 -18.59 -20.69
CA GLU A 14 -4.69 -18.91 -21.87
C GLU A 14 -5.45 -17.65 -22.31
N LYS A 15 -5.29 -17.28 -23.58
CA LYS A 15 -6.12 -16.25 -24.17
C LYS A 15 -7.56 -16.73 -24.14
N GLY A 16 -8.42 -16.05 -23.36
CA GLY A 16 -9.81 -16.43 -23.22
C GLY A 16 -10.07 -17.34 -22.01
N GLY A 17 -9.57 -16.98 -20.83
CA GLY A 17 -9.95 -17.65 -19.59
C GLY A 17 -11.47 -17.77 -19.42
N PRO A 18 -11.94 -18.54 -18.43
CA PRO A 18 -13.36 -18.82 -18.24
C PRO A 18 -14.18 -17.53 -18.14
N ASP A 19 -15.37 -17.54 -18.75
CA ASP A 19 -16.28 -16.42 -18.78
C ASP A 19 -16.85 -16.15 -17.36
N PRO A 20 -16.59 -14.99 -16.76
CA PRO A 20 -17.04 -14.69 -15.41
C PRO A 20 -18.56 -14.67 -15.24
N GLU A 21 -19.33 -14.56 -16.31
CA GLU A 21 -20.80 -14.62 -16.25
C GLU A 21 -21.31 -16.06 -16.19
N LYS A 22 -20.53 -17.01 -16.67
CA LYS A 22 -20.90 -18.43 -16.71
C LYS A 22 -20.18 -19.29 -15.69
N ASP A 23 -18.97 -18.88 -15.31
CA ASP A 23 -18.12 -19.61 -14.41
C ASP A 23 -17.93 -18.88 -13.10
N ASP A 24 -17.95 -19.60 -12.00
CA ASP A 24 -17.75 -19.07 -10.66
C ASP A 24 -16.29 -19.19 -10.19
N VAL A 25 -15.55 -20.17 -10.75
CA VAL A 25 -14.16 -20.43 -10.40
C VAL A 25 -13.24 -19.60 -11.27
N VAL A 26 -13.28 -18.28 -11.08
CA VAL A 26 -12.49 -17.32 -11.86
C VAL A 26 -11.81 -16.29 -10.99
N MET A 27 -10.69 -15.78 -11.50
CA MET A 27 -9.97 -14.65 -10.90
C MET A 27 -10.30 -13.38 -11.69
N LEU A 28 -10.84 -12.39 -11.03
CA LEU A 28 -11.21 -11.11 -11.62
C LEU A 28 -10.14 -10.07 -11.32
N VAL A 29 -9.84 -9.21 -12.29
CA VAL A 29 -9.04 -8.01 -12.04
C VAL A 29 -9.90 -6.99 -11.31
N ARG A 30 -9.47 -6.60 -10.12
CA ARG A 30 -10.18 -5.62 -9.29
C ARG A 30 -9.30 -4.44 -8.99
N ASP A 31 -9.87 -3.26 -9.06
CA ASP A 31 -9.20 -2.04 -8.62
C ASP A 31 -9.15 -2.01 -7.10
N ARG A 32 -7.98 -1.68 -6.58
CA ARG A 32 -7.79 -1.53 -5.14
C ARG A 32 -8.40 -0.22 -4.67
N VAL A 33 -9.36 -0.30 -3.77
CA VAL A 33 -9.91 0.84 -3.05
C VAL A 33 -9.44 0.77 -1.60
N SER A 34 -8.44 1.57 -1.26
CA SER A 34 -7.95 1.71 0.12
C SER A 34 -8.11 3.15 0.57
N ARG A 35 -8.61 3.36 1.76
CA ARG A 35 -8.84 4.69 2.33
C ARG A 35 -8.38 4.76 3.78
N ILE A 36 -7.86 5.92 4.16
CA ILE A 36 -7.55 6.25 5.55
C ILE A 36 -8.69 7.13 6.08
N TYR A 37 -9.30 6.72 7.19
CA TYR A 37 -10.27 7.55 7.90
C TYR A 37 -9.56 8.29 9.03
N PHE A 38 -9.49 9.61 8.93
CA PHE A 38 -8.85 10.45 9.92
C PHE A 38 -9.62 11.77 10.08
N ASN A 39 -9.84 12.19 11.32
CA ASN A 39 -10.53 13.43 11.66
C ASN A 39 -11.85 13.64 10.89
N LYS A 40 -12.70 12.62 10.84
CA LYS A 40 -14.01 12.59 10.13
C LYS A 40 -13.92 12.75 8.60
N HIS A 41 -12.72 12.62 8.01
CA HIS A 41 -12.51 12.67 6.56
C HIS A 41 -11.88 11.38 6.06
N PHE A 42 -12.19 11.02 4.80
CA PHE A 42 -11.53 9.94 4.10
C PHE A 42 -10.42 10.49 3.21
N PHE A 43 -9.24 9.89 3.35
CA PHE A 43 -8.08 10.15 2.49
C PHE A 43 -7.81 8.92 1.64
N ASP A 44 -7.41 9.13 0.39
CA ASP A 44 -6.98 8.05 -0.48
C ASP A 44 -5.66 7.44 0.01
N TYR A 45 -5.50 6.12 -0.17
CA TYR A 45 -4.26 5.45 0.14
C TYR A 45 -3.66 4.83 -1.15
N PRO A 46 -2.41 5.10 -1.49
CA PRO A 46 -1.47 5.99 -0.78
C PRO A 46 -1.94 7.45 -0.77
N VAL A 47 -1.57 8.18 0.28
CA VAL A 47 -1.96 9.60 0.41
C VAL A 47 -1.37 10.40 -0.75
N THR A 48 -2.25 10.95 -1.57
CA THR A 48 -1.88 11.83 -2.69
C THR A 48 -2.21 13.28 -2.34
N MET A 49 -1.32 14.20 -2.72
CA MET A 49 -1.54 15.64 -2.51
C MET A 49 -2.46 16.19 -3.61
N ASN A 50 -3.73 15.82 -3.55
CA ASN A 50 -4.78 16.32 -4.43
C ASN A 50 -5.63 17.40 -3.74
N LYS A 51 -6.54 18.02 -4.49
CA LYS A 51 -7.45 19.06 -3.95
C LYS A 51 -8.26 18.54 -2.77
N ASN A 52 -8.73 17.29 -2.83
CA ASN A 52 -9.54 16.67 -1.77
C ASN A 52 -8.72 16.51 -0.49
N THR A 53 -7.46 16.08 -0.58
CA THR A 53 -6.55 15.97 0.55
C THR A 53 -6.33 17.33 1.21
N ILE A 54 -6.04 18.37 0.43
CA ILE A 54 -5.83 19.73 0.93
C ILE A 54 -7.10 20.28 1.60
N GLN A 55 -8.28 20.06 1.01
CA GLN A 55 -9.54 20.46 1.60
C GLN A 55 -9.84 19.72 2.91
N SER A 56 -9.61 18.41 2.93
CA SER A 56 -9.84 17.57 4.11
C SER A 56 -8.87 17.88 5.27
N MET A 57 -7.62 18.24 4.97
CA MET A 57 -6.63 18.68 5.96
C MET A 57 -6.88 20.12 6.43
N GLY A 58 -7.43 20.95 5.58
CA GLY A 58 -7.52 22.39 5.75
C GLY A 58 -6.22 23.10 5.40
N PHE A 59 -6.34 24.34 4.92
CA PHE A 59 -5.20 25.13 4.44
C PHE A 59 -4.10 25.34 5.49
N ALA A 60 -4.48 25.69 6.72
CA ALA A 60 -3.54 25.93 7.81
C ALA A 60 -2.71 24.67 8.15
N THR A 61 -3.37 23.50 8.21
CA THR A 61 -2.69 22.22 8.48
C THR A 61 -1.78 21.83 7.32
N THR A 62 -2.21 22.06 6.08
CA THR A 62 -1.40 21.79 4.89
C THR A 62 -0.13 22.64 4.89
N MET A 63 -0.22 23.94 5.22
CA MET A 63 0.94 24.81 5.35
C MET A 63 1.89 24.35 6.47
N LYS A 64 1.34 24.03 7.65
CA LYS A 64 2.14 23.47 8.76
C LYS A 64 2.85 22.18 8.35
N ALA A 65 2.17 21.28 7.62
CA ALA A 65 2.77 20.06 7.11
C ALA A 65 3.92 20.35 6.14
N GLY A 66 3.74 21.31 5.23
CA GLY A 66 4.78 21.74 4.30
C GLY A 66 6.02 22.27 5.02
N PHE A 67 5.86 23.19 5.96
CA PHE A 67 6.98 23.73 6.75
C PHE A 67 7.64 22.64 7.61
N SER A 68 6.87 21.76 8.22
CA SER A 68 7.38 20.62 8.98
C SER A 68 8.21 19.68 8.12
N TYR A 69 7.77 19.42 6.88
CA TYR A 69 8.52 18.62 5.92
C TYR A 69 9.83 19.28 5.51
N LEU A 70 9.81 20.59 5.19
CA LEU A 70 11.02 21.35 4.86
C LEU A 70 12.02 21.33 6.01
N GLY A 71 11.55 21.51 7.25
CA GLY A 71 12.39 21.39 8.45
C GLY A 71 13.06 20.02 8.56
N SER A 72 12.32 18.93 8.27
CA SER A 72 12.87 17.57 8.27
C SER A 72 13.83 17.29 7.11
N CYS A 73 13.76 18.04 6.02
CA CYS A 73 14.73 17.96 4.93
C CYS A 73 16.08 18.58 5.30
N ILE A 74 16.05 19.67 6.10
CA ILE A 74 17.24 20.41 6.53
C ILE A 74 17.90 19.75 7.74
N SER A 75 17.08 19.39 8.75
CA SER A 75 17.56 18.81 10.00
C SER A 75 17.02 17.39 10.15
N LYS A 76 17.82 16.41 9.72
CA LYS A 76 17.48 14.99 9.85
C LYS A 76 17.86 14.46 11.22
N LYS A 77 16.98 13.65 11.79
CA LYS A 77 17.23 12.92 13.04
C LYS A 77 17.96 11.59 12.74
N PRO A 78 18.74 11.04 13.69
CA PRO A 78 19.25 9.68 13.60
C PRO A 78 18.09 8.69 13.45
N GLU A 79 18.12 7.82 12.44
CA GLU A 79 17.07 6.83 12.17
C GLU A 79 17.23 5.58 13.05
N THR A 80 17.23 5.76 14.37
CA THR A 80 17.34 4.66 15.35
C THR A 80 16.00 3.97 15.61
N ASN A 81 14.90 4.67 15.39
CA ASN A 81 13.55 4.18 15.61
C ASN A 81 12.60 4.58 14.46
N LEU A 82 11.42 3.96 14.45
CA LEU A 82 10.42 4.13 13.41
C LEU A 82 9.82 5.55 13.39
N GLU A 83 9.72 6.22 14.54
CA GLU A 83 9.29 7.61 14.65
C GLU A 83 10.22 8.53 13.83
N ASN A 84 11.53 8.49 14.13
CA ASN A 84 12.52 9.30 13.44
C ASN A 84 12.59 8.98 11.94
N PHE A 85 12.43 7.69 11.58
CA PHE A 85 12.34 7.22 10.21
C PHE A 85 11.20 7.91 9.45
N TYR A 86 10.00 7.96 10.03
CA TYR A 86 8.84 8.61 9.41
C TYR A 86 8.95 10.15 9.42
N ILE A 87 9.42 10.75 10.52
CA ILE A 87 9.60 12.21 10.61
C ILE A 87 10.57 12.69 9.54
N ASN A 88 11.67 12.00 9.33
CA ASN A 88 12.66 12.34 8.29
C ASN A 88 12.10 12.30 6.87
N ARG A 89 11.08 11.48 6.63
CA ARG A 89 10.48 11.28 5.29
C ARG A 89 9.25 12.14 5.04
N PHE A 90 8.46 12.40 6.07
CA PHE A 90 7.15 13.03 5.93
C PHE A 90 7.00 14.33 6.72
N GLY A 91 7.92 14.59 7.64
CA GLY A 91 7.80 15.68 8.62
C GLY A 91 6.91 15.30 9.80
N LYS A 92 7.10 16.01 10.92
CA LYS A 92 6.43 15.71 12.19
C LYS A 92 4.90 15.81 12.09
N VAL A 93 4.37 16.76 11.31
CA VAL A 93 2.92 16.96 11.20
C VAL A 93 2.24 15.79 10.51
N LEU A 94 2.73 15.34 9.34
CA LEU A 94 2.15 14.20 8.63
C LEU A 94 2.38 12.89 9.38
N TYR A 95 3.53 12.75 10.05
CA TYR A 95 3.79 11.62 10.94
C TYR A 95 2.71 11.49 12.02
N GLY A 96 2.46 12.56 12.78
CA GLY A 96 1.43 12.54 13.84
C GLY A 96 0.02 12.30 13.32
N MET A 97 -0.30 12.79 12.10
CA MET A 97 -1.62 12.59 11.52
C MET A 97 -1.89 11.16 11.05
N PHE A 98 -0.93 10.52 10.38
CA PHE A 98 -1.19 9.29 9.62
C PHE A 98 -0.44 8.06 10.13
N PHE A 99 0.64 8.22 10.89
CA PHE A 99 1.51 7.11 11.25
C PHE A 99 1.55 6.82 12.74
N GLU A 100 1.65 7.84 13.59
CA GLU A 100 1.84 7.70 15.03
C GLU A 100 0.73 6.85 15.69
N GLY A 101 -0.48 7.35 15.71
CA GLY A 101 -1.61 6.65 16.35
C GLY A 101 -2.00 5.36 15.64
N TYR A 102 -1.84 5.28 14.31
CA TYR A 102 -2.06 4.05 13.58
C TYR A 102 -1.06 2.96 13.98
N THR A 103 0.22 3.29 14.02
CA THR A 103 1.28 2.34 14.37
C THR A 103 1.14 1.87 15.83
N GLU A 104 0.89 2.80 16.74
CA GLU A 104 0.68 2.48 18.15
C GLU A 104 -0.52 1.55 18.35
N LYS A 105 -1.64 1.84 17.69
CA LYS A 105 -2.83 0.99 17.74
C LYS A 105 -2.61 -0.40 17.15
N LEU A 106 -1.82 -0.49 16.08
CA LEU A 106 -1.57 -1.77 15.37
C LEU A 106 -0.60 -2.67 16.14
N TRP A 107 0.45 -2.07 16.73
CA TRP A 107 1.56 -2.81 17.35
C TRP A 107 1.53 -2.82 18.88
N GLY A 108 0.63 -2.04 19.50
CA GLY A 108 0.57 -1.87 20.95
C GLY A 108 1.82 -1.20 21.55
N ARG A 109 2.64 -0.56 20.70
CA ARG A 109 3.86 0.13 21.08
C ARG A 109 4.01 1.44 20.33
N HIS A 110 4.53 2.46 21.00
CA HIS A 110 4.81 3.73 20.37
C HIS A 110 5.92 3.59 19.30
N PRO A 111 5.85 4.28 18.14
CA PRO A 111 6.87 4.21 17.08
C PRO A 111 8.29 4.52 17.52
N SER A 112 8.50 5.28 18.60
CA SER A 112 9.82 5.53 19.18
C SER A 112 10.48 4.28 19.78
N GLU A 113 9.70 3.24 20.10
CA GLU A 113 10.17 1.98 20.67
C GLU A 113 10.37 0.89 19.61
N ILE A 114 10.00 1.15 18.36
CA ILE A 114 10.09 0.21 17.24
C ILE A 114 11.31 0.53 16.41
N SER A 115 12.11 -0.49 16.01
CA SER A 115 13.29 -0.31 15.16
C SER A 115 12.94 0.35 13.81
N ALA A 116 13.82 1.22 13.34
CA ALA A 116 13.69 1.85 12.02
C ALA A 116 13.75 0.82 10.87
N ASP A 117 14.45 -0.31 11.05
CA ASP A 117 14.59 -1.36 10.04
C ASP A 117 13.24 -1.92 9.59
N TRP A 118 12.30 -2.00 10.54
CA TRP A 118 10.96 -2.45 10.23
C TRP A 118 10.24 -1.51 9.23
N GLY A 119 10.38 -0.20 9.43
CA GLY A 119 9.87 0.81 8.51
C GLY A 119 10.56 0.77 7.16
N ALA A 120 11.88 0.56 7.15
CA ALA A 120 12.67 0.49 5.93
C ALA A 120 12.23 -0.67 5.01
N GLN A 121 11.80 -1.79 5.58
CA GLN A 121 11.30 -2.94 4.80
C GLN A 121 9.91 -2.70 4.20
N ARG A 122 9.04 -1.96 4.88
CA ARG A 122 7.64 -1.74 4.49
C ARG A 122 7.39 -0.47 3.69
N VAL A 123 8.25 0.53 3.84
CA VAL A 123 8.09 1.87 3.30
C VAL A 123 9.21 2.22 2.30
N LYS A 124 9.89 1.20 1.75
CA LYS A 124 10.85 1.39 0.65
C LYS A 124 10.15 2.13 -0.49
N GLY A 125 10.69 3.28 -0.91
CA GLY A 125 10.16 4.08 -2.03
C GLY A 125 9.04 5.07 -1.69
N LEU A 126 8.39 4.99 -0.53
CA LEU A 126 7.47 6.04 -0.09
C LEU A 126 8.26 7.26 0.38
N SER A 127 8.46 8.22 -0.52
CA SER A 127 8.99 9.53 -0.18
C SER A 127 8.10 10.61 -0.80
N ILE A 128 7.93 11.72 -0.11
CA ILE A 128 7.20 12.87 -0.66
C ILE A 128 7.84 13.34 -1.97
N ARG A 129 9.16 13.21 -2.10
CA ARG A 129 9.87 13.52 -3.37
C ARG A 129 9.42 12.61 -4.52
N ALA A 130 9.24 11.30 -4.26
CA ALA A 130 8.73 10.37 -5.26
C ALA A 130 7.28 10.68 -5.64
N VAL A 131 6.44 10.99 -4.65
CA VAL A 131 5.04 11.41 -4.87
C VAL A 131 4.97 12.71 -5.68
N LEU A 132 5.76 13.72 -5.33
CA LEU A 132 5.82 14.97 -6.08
C LEU A 132 6.34 14.78 -7.51
N LYS A 133 7.36 13.93 -7.69
CA LYS A 133 7.90 13.59 -9.01
C LYS A 133 6.86 12.87 -9.85
N ASP A 134 6.10 11.94 -9.26
CA ASP A 134 5.02 11.22 -9.94
C ASP A 134 3.86 12.15 -10.34
N MET A 135 3.50 13.12 -9.48
CA MET A 135 2.50 14.15 -9.82
C MET A 135 2.92 15.01 -11.00
N ILE A 136 4.21 15.42 -11.05
CA ILE A 136 4.75 16.21 -12.15
C ILE A 136 4.81 15.35 -13.42
N SER A 137 5.22 14.09 -13.31
CA SER A 137 5.30 13.11 -14.40
C SER A 137 3.92 12.77 -14.98
N LYS A 138 2.90 12.57 -14.14
CA LYS A 138 1.51 12.34 -14.59
C LYS A 138 0.95 13.52 -15.35
N ARG A 139 1.33 14.75 -15.00
CA ARG A 139 0.97 15.95 -15.76
C ARG A 139 1.69 16.05 -17.11
N SER A 140 2.82 15.35 -17.28
CA SER A 140 3.62 15.27 -18.52
C SER A 140 3.33 14.04 -19.37
N GLY A 141 2.32 13.22 -19.06
CA GLY A 141 1.86 12.10 -19.90
C GLY A 141 2.75 10.84 -19.93
N LYS A 142 3.82 10.77 -19.13
CA LYS A 142 4.69 9.58 -19.05
C LYS A 142 4.24 8.64 -17.93
N LYS A 143 3.66 7.49 -18.31
CA LYS A 143 3.46 6.34 -17.42
C LYS A 143 4.80 5.59 -17.25
N ASN A 144 5.44 5.71 -16.11
CA ASN A 144 6.53 4.82 -15.70
C ASN A 144 6.01 3.92 -14.58
N ASN A 145 5.61 2.69 -14.94
CA ASN A 145 5.06 1.69 -14.01
C ASN A 145 6.06 0.58 -13.63
N GLU A 146 7.37 0.79 -13.80
CA GLU A 146 8.31 -0.35 -13.68
C GLU A 146 8.82 -0.65 -12.26
N ASN A 147 8.49 0.16 -11.23
CA ASN A 147 8.91 -0.09 -9.85
C ASN A 147 7.83 0.29 -8.81
N ALA A 148 6.57 -0.08 -9.05
CA ALA A 148 5.53 0.09 -8.04
C ALA A 148 5.75 -0.92 -6.91
N GLU A 149 6.10 -0.44 -5.73
CA GLU A 149 6.15 -1.26 -4.53
C GLU A 149 4.76 -1.84 -4.20
N THR A 150 4.75 -2.96 -3.49
CA THR A 150 3.53 -3.73 -3.17
C THR A 150 2.41 -2.88 -2.54
N SER A 151 2.76 -1.79 -1.86
CA SER A 151 1.80 -0.83 -1.27
C SER A 151 1.13 0.09 -2.30
N LEU A 152 1.67 0.21 -3.53
CA LEU A 152 1.18 1.06 -4.61
C LEU A 152 0.45 0.29 -5.70
N ILE A 153 0.21 -1.01 -5.51
CA ILE A 153 -0.54 -1.84 -6.46
C ILE A 153 -1.97 -1.30 -6.53
N GLU A 154 -2.34 -0.82 -7.71
CA GLU A 154 -3.66 -0.26 -8.01
C GLU A 154 -4.68 -1.36 -8.35
N GLN A 155 -4.23 -2.47 -8.93
CA GLN A 155 -5.06 -3.58 -9.35
C GLN A 155 -4.50 -4.91 -8.85
N PHE A 156 -5.39 -5.85 -8.58
CA PHE A 156 -5.02 -7.21 -8.18
C PHE A 156 -6.02 -8.23 -8.68
N TRP A 157 -5.55 -9.48 -8.78
CA TRP A 157 -6.41 -10.60 -9.10
C TRP A 157 -7.16 -11.05 -7.85
N TYR A 158 -8.47 -11.21 -7.96
CA TYR A 158 -9.33 -11.53 -6.85
C TYR A 158 -10.35 -12.60 -7.22
N PRO A 159 -10.55 -13.66 -6.41
CA PRO A 159 -11.57 -14.65 -6.68
C PRO A 159 -12.96 -14.00 -6.73
N LYS A 160 -13.84 -14.50 -7.60
CA LYS A 160 -15.16 -13.91 -7.83
C LYS A 160 -15.96 -13.70 -6.54
N TYR A 161 -15.95 -14.67 -5.64
CA TYR A 161 -16.65 -14.63 -4.35
C TYR A 161 -15.73 -14.38 -3.14
N GLY A 162 -14.55 -13.85 -3.36
CA GLY A 162 -13.63 -13.50 -2.29
C GLY A 162 -12.55 -14.55 -2.02
N PRO A 163 -11.57 -14.24 -1.11
CA PRO A 163 -10.43 -15.11 -0.88
C PRO A 163 -10.82 -16.47 -0.27
N GLY A 164 -11.93 -16.54 0.46
CA GLY A 164 -12.45 -17.80 1.00
C GLY A 164 -12.68 -18.87 -0.09
N GLN A 165 -13.29 -18.46 -1.22
CA GLN A 165 -13.52 -19.35 -2.36
C GLN A 165 -12.25 -20.05 -2.86
N LEU A 166 -11.12 -19.33 -2.89
CA LEU A 166 -9.84 -19.91 -3.30
C LEU A 166 -9.41 -21.02 -2.34
N TRP A 167 -9.49 -20.75 -1.03
CA TRP A 167 -9.04 -21.69 -0.03
C TRP A 167 -9.98 -22.92 0.08
N GLU A 168 -11.28 -22.72 -0.02
CA GLU A 168 -12.26 -23.80 -0.09
C GLU A 168 -12.00 -24.71 -1.30
N LEU A 169 -11.81 -24.14 -2.47
CA LEU A 169 -11.50 -24.90 -3.68
C LEU A 169 -10.17 -25.66 -3.56
N VAL A 170 -9.14 -25.04 -2.99
CA VAL A 170 -7.84 -25.71 -2.75
C VAL A 170 -8.00 -26.83 -1.74
N GLY A 171 -8.78 -26.61 -0.67
CA GLY A 171 -9.09 -27.62 0.32
C GLY A 171 -9.75 -28.84 -0.30
N HIS A 172 -10.86 -28.66 -1.01
CA HIS A 172 -11.56 -29.74 -1.69
C HIS A 172 -10.67 -30.52 -2.66
N LYS A 173 -9.87 -29.82 -3.47
CA LYS A 173 -8.93 -30.48 -4.39
C LYS A 173 -7.80 -31.23 -3.68
N ALA A 174 -7.41 -30.81 -2.49
CA ALA A 174 -6.43 -31.52 -1.69
C ALA A 174 -7.05 -32.81 -1.11
N GLU A 175 -8.29 -32.74 -0.62
CA GLU A 175 -9.05 -33.91 -0.12
C GLU A 175 -9.29 -34.94 -1.21
N GLU A 176 -9.68 -34.51 -2.42
CA GLU A 176 -9.80 -35.40 -3.61
C GLU A 176 -8.50 -36.15 -3.94
N LYS A 177 -7.35 -35.58 -3.56
CA LYS A 177 -6.02 -36.20 -3.72
C LYS A 177 -5.56 -37.03 -2.52
N GLY A 178 -6.44 -37.25 -1.55
CA GLY A 178 -6.16 -38.06 -0.36
C GLY A 178 -5.52 -37.31 0.80
N CYS A 179 -5.52 -35.96 0.80
CA CYS A 179 -5.12 -35.18 1.97
C CYS A 179 -6.25 -35.18 3.01
N HIS A 180 -5.90 -35.23 4.27
CA HIS A 180 -6.84 -35.01 5.37
C HIS A 180 -6.66 -33.62 5.95
N ILE A 181 -7.71 -32.80 5.95
CA ILE A 181 -7.70 -31.46 6.53
C ILE A 181 -8.30 -31.55 7.94
N LEU A 182 -7.54 -31.14 8.94
CA LEU A 182 -7.97 -31.04 10.33
C LEU A 182 -8.22 -29.57 10.67
N TYR A 183 -9.38 -29.24 11.25
CA TYR A 183 -9.76 -27.88 11.69
C TYR A 183 -9.59 -27.72 13.20
#